data_78e23b63967a816d7f8231b0b1707a43
#
_entry.id   78e23b63967a816d7f8231b0b1707a43
#
_cell.length_a   1.000
_cell.length_b   1.000
_cell.length_c   1.000
_cell.angle_alpha   90.00
_cell.angle_beta   90.00
_cell.angle_gamma   90.00
#
_symmetry.space_group_name_H-M   'P 1'
#
loop_
_entity.id
_entity.type
_entity.pdbx_description
1 polymer ?
#
loop_
_entity_poly.entity_id
_entity_poly.type
_entity_poly.pdbx_seq_one_letter_code
_entity_poly.pdbx_strand_id
1 'polypeptide(L)'
;MNKIKLPEQTFVDKAIAWISPQAGLRRWQARTQMAMLGGYTGASKSRRQTQTWNPLKGSGDNVTLDDLPVLRDRSRDLLRNAPLAVGAVSTVVTNVIGTGLKPQAHIDRNVLRPYLKTDEALEQWENNAERIFQIWANSRDCDITRGQNFAEMQALILRSCLESGDVFALRKYKEHAGNPFGTTLQIIEADRVSDPYDINDNIIAGVEIDEDGAPVAYHITNRNPDDYDKETLEFARVPAFDEDGYRQVLHIFNRNRPGMTRGVPYLAPVIESLKQLDRYTEAEIMAAVISSMFTIFVKTESEEGLQPMVPMGGNEPTVTPRNGDYKLSPGAILDLQPNEEIEIADPKRPNQAYDVFVQSILRQIGVALELPFEILVKHFTASYSAAQAALVEAWKTFSARRVWMAHQFCQPVYEMVISEAIAKRIIDAPGFFSDPFVRAAYLGAEWIGPPRGQIDQLKEIRAAAYRVDLGVSTLEEETAQITGGSWETKHIQRAKEQKLRTEAGLTATINNNSEDEKDEE
;
A
#
# COMPACT_ATOMS: atom_id res chain seq x y z
N MET A 1 10.11 36.28 24.42
CA MET A 1 11.22 35.61 25.15
C MET A 1 10.62 34.89 26.37
N ASN A 2 10.27 33.61 26.25
CA ASN A 2 9.85 32.81 27.41
C ASN A 2 11.07 32.53 28.28
N LYS A 3 11.07 33.12 29.46
CA LYS A 3 12.11 32.90 30.49
C LYS A 3 12.11 31.41 30.83
N ILE A 4 13.26 30.73 30.62
CA ILE A 4 13.50 29.40 31.15
C ILE A 4 13.22 29.45 32.64
N LYS A 5 12.15 28.79 33.13
CA LYS A 5 11.94 28.64 34.58
C LYS A 5 13.03 27.74 35.10
N LEU A 6 14.04 28.35 35.66
CA LEU A 6 15.06 27.64 36.42
C LEU A 6 14.37 26.94 37.61
N PRO A 7 14.80 25.73 37.99
CA PRO A 7 14.24 25.05 39.15
C PRO A 7 14.47 25.89 40.41
N GLU A 8 13.38 26.16 41.12
CA GLU A 8 13.44 26.92 42.35
C GLU A 8 14.31 26.18 43.37
N GLN A 9 15.08 26.96 44.14
CA GLN A 9 15.92 26.40 45.22
C GLN A 9 14.99 25.74 46.26
N THR A 10 15.18 24.45 46.50
CA THR A 10 14.47 23.75 47.58
C THR A 10 14.98 24.16 48.93
N PHE A 11 14.20 23.89 49.99
CA PHE A 11 14.58 24.13 51.36
C PHE A 11 15.96 23.50 51.70
N VAL A 12 16.23 22.30 51.15
CA VAL A 12 17.51 21.59 51.30
C VAL A 12 18.64 22.34 50.61
N ASP A 13 18.41 22.93 49.43
CA ASP A 13 19.42 23.71 48.71
C ASP A 13 19.77 24.97 49.50
N LYS A 14 18.78 25.63 50.12
CA LYS A 14 18.97 26.80 50.97
C LYS A 14 19.72 26.45 52.27
N ALA A 15 19.39 25.32 52.92
CA ALA A 15 20.07 24.87 54.14
C ALA A 15 21.54 24.51 53.88
N ILE A 16 21.83 23.83 52.76
CA ILE A 16 23.21 23.50 52.38
C ILE A 16 24.00 24.77 52.00
N ALA A 17 23.35 25.71 51.27
CA ALA A 17 23.99 26.99 50.94
C ALA A 17 24.29 27.86 52.15
N TRP A 18 23.53 27.73 53.24
CA TRP A 18 23.75 28.42 54.48
C TRP A 18 24.98 27.87 55.24
N ILE A 19 25.17 26.53 55.22
CA ILE A 19 26.32 25.85 55.86
C ILE A 19 27.60 25.97 55.00
N SER A 20 27.45 25.79 53.67
CA SER A 20 28.55 25.89 52.71
C SER A 20 28.04 26.48 51.38
N PRO A 21 28.30 27.76 51.11
CA PRO A 21 27.83 28.43 49.89
C PRO A 21 28.28 27.78 48.60
N GLN A 22 29.51 27.24 48.58
CA GLN A 22 30.06 26.55 47.40
C GLN A 22 29.36 25.20 47.15
N ALA A 23 29.03 24.46 48.18
CA ALA A 23 28.31 23.17 48.03
C ALA A 23 26.85 23.39 47.59
N GLY A 24 26.19 24.42 48.12
CA GLY A 24 24.86 24.83 47.70
C GLY A 24 24.80 25.25 46.22
N LEU A 25 25.80 26.04 45.79
CA LEU A 25 25.91 26.45 44.39
C LEU A 25 26.15 25.26 43.43
N ARG A 26 27.07 24.35 43.77
CA ARG A 26 27.36 23.15 42.99
C ARG A 26 26.12 22.25 42.86
N ARG A 27 25.37 22.05 43.94
CA ARG A 27 24.17 21.25 43.95
C ARG A 27 23.05 21.89 43.10
N TRP A 28 22.87 23.20 43.23
CA TRP A 28 21.90 23.92 42.41
C TRP A 28 22.28 23.91 40.93
N GLN A 29 23.58 24.11 40.61
CA GLN A 29 24.08 23.99 39.24
C GLN A 29 23.88 22.59 38.67
N ALA A 30 24.15 21.53 39.45
CA ALA A 30 23.92 20.16 39.03
C ALA A 30 22.42 19.87 38.78
N ARG A 31 21.51 20.37 39.63
CA ARG A 31 20.07 20.26 39.42
C ARG A 31 19.60 21.06 38.20
N THR A 32 20.16 22.23 37.99
CA THR A 32 19.88 23.05 36.79
C THR A 32 20.37 22.34 35.52
N GLN A 33 21.58 21.76 35.60
CA GLN A 33 22.10 20.93 34.51
C GLN A 33 21.25 19.68 34.29
N MET A 34 20.80 18.97 35.33
CA MET A 34 19.91 17.82 35.25
C MET A 34 18.54 18.22 34.67
N ALA A 35 17.99 19.37 35.08
CA ALA A 35 16.75 19.90 34.54
C ALA A 35 16.88 20.33 33.06
N MET A 36 18.06 20.75 32.62
CA MET A 36 18.38 21.05 31.24
C MET A 36 18.67 19.79 30.40
N LEU A 37 19.20 18.74 31.03
CA LEU A 37 19.57 17.47 30.40
C LEU A 37 18.43 16.43 30.46
N GLY A 38 17.43 16.65 31.30
CA GLY A 38 16.36 15.69 31.56
C GLY A 38 15.27 15.72 30.48
N GLY A 39 15.10 14.60 29.77
CA GLY A 39 13.98 14.34 28.87
C GLY A 39 14.38 14.17 27.42
N TYR A 40 13.45 13.59 26.65
CA TYR A 40 13.59 13.50 25.19
C TYR A 40 13.66 14.90 24.58
N THR A 41 14.67 15.14 23.77
CA THR A 41 14.88 16.44 23.11
C THR A 41 13.72 16.85 22.21
N GLY A 42 13.02 15.87 21.63
CA GLY A 42 11.80 16.08 20.83
C GLY A 42 10.60 16.59 21.65
N ALA A 43 10.58 16.39 22.96
CA ALA A 43 9.50 16.89 23.84
C ALA A 43 9.76 18.32 24.35
N SER A 44 10.87 18.94 24.00
CA SER A 44 11.24 20.27 24.46
C SER A 44 10.39 21.35 23.80
N LYS A 45 9.70 22.16 24.60
CA LYS A 45 8.94 23.33 24.15
C LYS A 45 9.79 24.62 24.08
N SER A 46 11.07 24.55 24.46
CA SER A 46 11.98 25.70 24.49
C SER A 46 13.04 25.70 23.38
N ARG A 47 13.26 24.55 22.73
CA ARG A 47 14.21 24.46 21.61
C ARG A 47 13.63 25.10 20.35
N ARG A 48 14.45 25.85 19.61
CA ARG A 48 14.07 26.56 18.38
C ARG A 48 13.39 25.66 17.34
N GLN A 49 13.81 24.39 17.26
CA GLN A 49 13.30 23.41 16.28
C GLN A 49 11.93 22.82 16.66
N THR A 50 11.59 22.83 17.97
CA THR A 50 10.37 22.17 18.47
C THR A 50 9.39 23.12 19.17
N GLN A 51 9.76 24.38 19.39
CA GLN A 51 8.92 25.35 20.12
C GLN A 51 7.61 25.70 19.43
N THR A 52 7.59 25.64 18.09
CA THR A 52 6.38 25.92 17.27
C THR A 52 5.67 24.64 16.84
N TRP A 53 6.25 23.48 17.13
CA TRP A 53 5.67 22.20 16.75
C TRP A 53 4.68 21.73 17.81
N ASN A 54 3.38 21.97 17.54
CA ASN A 54 2.27 21.62 18.42
C ASN A 54 1.32 20.67 17.68
N PRO A 55 1.61 19.35 17.63
CA PRO A 55 0.74 18.40 16.97
C PRO A 55 -0.61 18.29 17.69
N LEU A 56 -1.65 17.93 16.95
CA LEU A 56 -2.98 17.67 17.48
C LEU A 56 -2.92 16.55 18.53
N LYS A 57 -3.71 16.71 19.58
CA LYS A 57 -3.85 15.72 20.65
C LYS A 57 -5.22 15.07 20.52
N GLY A 58 -5.28 13.76 20.71
CA GLY A 58 -6.53 13.05 20.69
C GLY A 58 -6.38 11.54 20.49
N SER A 59 -7.51 10.85 20.47
CA SER A 59 -7.62 9.47 20.05
C SER A 59 -7.21 9.30 18.57
N GLY A 60 -7.09 8.06 18.10
CA GLY A 60 -6.83 7.79 16.69
C GLY A 60 -7.85 8.48 15.79
N ASP A 61 -9.13 8.33 16.11
CA ASP A 61 -10.22 8.90 15.32
C ASP A 61 -10.22 10.43 15.34
N ASN A 62 -10.08 11.07 16.50
CA ASN A 62 -10.05 12.54 16.60
C ASN A 62 -8.93 13.22 15.82
N VAL A 63 -7.86 12.48 15.49
CA VAL A 63 -6.72 13.03 14.76
C VAL A 63 -6.81 12.75 13.27
N THR A 64 -7.61 11.74 12.86
CA THR A 64 -7.62 11.27 11.48
C THR A 64 -8.92 11.51 10.74
N LEU A 65 -10.09 11.45 11.41
CA LEU A 65 -11.37 11.47 10.72
C LEU A 65 -11.68 12.78 10.01
N ASP A 66 -11.29 13.92 10.60
CA ASP A 66 -11.51 15.24 9.98
C ASP A 66 -10.71 15.40 8.67
N ASP A 67 -9.52 14.81 8.61
CA ASP A 67 -8.65 14.89 7.43
C ASP A 67 -8.94 13.79 6.40
N LEU A 68 -9.63 12.72 6.79
CA LEU A 68 -9.78 11.50 6.01
C LEU A 68 -10.43 11.71 4.64
N PRO A 69 -11.50 12.51 4.48
CA PRO A 69 -12.10 12.77 3.16
C PRO A 69 -11.09 13.39 2.20
N VAL A 70 -10.36 14.42 2.65
CA VAL A 70 -9.35 15.11 1.85
C VAL A 70 -8.17 14.18 1.49
N LEU A 71 -7.76 13.33 2.43
CA LEU A 71 -6.70 12.35 2.18
C LEU A 71 -7.11 11.32 1.11
N ARG A 72 -8.36 10.86 1.13
CA ARG A 72 -8.93 9.96 0.13
C ARG A 72 -8.95 10.59 -1.25
N ASP A 73 -9.46 11.80 -1.36
CA ASP A 73 -9.56 12.52 -2.63
C ASP A 73 -8.18 12.73 -3.25
N ARG A 74 -7.20 13.18 -2.45
CA ARG A 74 -5.81 13.36 -2.89
C ARG A 74 -5.13 12.06 -3.26
N SER A 75 -5.36 10.98 -2.50
CA SER A 75 -4.83 9.66 -2.81
C SER A 75 -5.37 9.14 -4.14
N ARG A 76 -6.68 9.28 -4.37
CA ARG A 76 -7.34 8.91 -5.64
C ARG A 76 -6.85 9.75 -6.81
N ASP A 77 -6.63 11.05 -6.60
CA ASP A 77 -6.06 11.93 -7.63
C ASP A 77 -4.65 11.48 -8.02
N LEU A 78 -3.79 11.19 -7.06
CA LEU A 78 -2.45 10.67 -7.32
C LEU A 78 -2.47 9.32 -8.04
N LEU A 79 -3.40 8.44 -7.72
CA LEU A 79 -3.55 7.14 -8.39
C LEU A 79 -4.13 7.24 -9.80
N ARG A 80 -4.72 8.37 -10.16
CA ARG A 80 -5.14 8.65 -11.55
C ARG A 80 -4.03 9.31 -12.37
N ASN A 81 -3.27 10.22 -11.75
CA ASN A 81 -2.45 11.20 -12.46
C ASN A 81 -0.94 11.06 -12.22
N ALA A 82 -0.49 10.49 -11.08
CA ALA A 82 0.93 10.39 -10.73
C ALA A 82 1.48 8.98 -11.04
N PRO A 83 2.38 8.82 -12.04
CA PRO A 83 2.89 7.50 -12.45
C PRO A 83 3.56 6.71 -11.32
N LEU A 84 4.29 7.40 -10.43
CA LEU A 84 4.95 6.77 -9.28
C LEU A 84 3.96 6.19 -8.26
N ALA A 85 2.87 6.92 -7.96
CA ALA A 85 1.82 6.45 -7.07
C ALA A 85 1.12 5.21 -7.64
N VAL A 86 0.74 5.28 -8.92
CA VAL A 86 0.16 4.14 -9.67
C VAL A 86 1.09 2.94 -9.64
N GLY A 87 2.39 3.16 -9.93
CA GLY A 87 3.40 2.11 -9.94
C GLY A 87 3.59 1.45 -8.58
N ALA A 88 3.67 2.25 -7.51
CA ALA A 88 3.82 1.76 -6.14
C ALA A 88 2.65 0.86 -5.71
N VAL A 89 1.41 1.35 -5.84
CA VAL A 89 0.21 0.59 -5.45
C VAL A 89 0.05 -0.66 -6.31
N SER A 90 0.24 -0.56 -7.64
CA SER A 90 0.17 -1.72 -8.54
C SER A 90 1.23 -2.77 -8.21
N THR A 91 2.43 -2.36 -7.82
CA THR A 91 3.50 -3.27 -7.40
C THR A 91 3.11 -4.03 -6.14
N VAL A 92 2.53 -3.36 -5.14
CA VAL A 92 2.03 -4.02 -3.93
C VAL A 92 0.93 -5.03 -4.28
N VAL A 93 -0.09 -4.62 -5.05
CA VAL A 93 -1.20 -5.51 -5.44
C VAL A 93 -0.70 -6.75 -6.19
N THR A 94 0.21 -6.56 -7.15
CA THR A 94 0.77 -7.67 -7.95
C THR A 94 1.56 -8.66 -7.10
N ASN A 95 2.36 -8.18 -6.14
CA ASN A 95 3.20 -9.08 -5.32
C ASN A 95 2.47 -9.68 -4.13
N VAL A 96 1.40 -9.06 -3.66
CA VAL A 96 0.57 -9.60 -2.56
C VAL A 96 -0.45 -10.59 -3.08
N ILE A 97 -1.24 -10.20 -4.08
CA ILE A 97 -2.36 -10.97 -4.62
C ILE A 97 -1.98 -11.74 -5.89
N GLY A 98 -1.28 -11.08 -6.84
CA GLY A 98 -0.93 -11.67 -8.12
C GLY A 98 -2.15 -12.20 -8.88
N THR A 99 -2.19 -13.50 -9.11
CA THR A 99 -3.30 -14.20 -9.78
C THR A 99 -4.43 -14.64 -8.83
N GLY A 100 -4.39 -14.18 -7.59
CA GLY A 100 -5.32 -14.53 -6.52
C GLY A 100 -4.70 -15.46 -5.48
N LEU A 101 -5.05 -15.22 -4.21
CA LEU A 101 -4.73 -16.13 -3.11
C LEU A 101 -5.65 -17.34 -3.18
N LYS A 102 -5.09 -18.53 -3.06
CA LYS A 102 -5.82 -19.80 -3.11
C LYS A 102 -5.75 -20.49 -1.75
N PRO A 103 -6.87 -21.00 -1.24
CA PRO A 103 -6.82 -21.78 -0.01
C PRO A 103 -6.19 -23.13 -0.26
N GLN A 104 -5.44 -23.57 0.72
CA GLN A 104 -5.04 -24.96 0.93
C GLN A 104 -5.67 -25.39 2.23
N ALA A 105 -6.56 -26.35 2.18
CA ALA A 105 -7.30 -26.80 3.35
C ALA A 105 -6.36 -27.53 4.32
N HIS A 106 -6.29 -27.05 5.55
CA HIS A 106 -5.54 -27.65 6.65
C HIS A 106 -6.47 -27.88 7.83
N ILE A 107 -7.15 -29.02 7.81
CA ILE A 107 -8.07 -29.39 8.89
C ILE A 107 -7.31 -29.90 10.12
N ASP A 108 -7.85 -29.65 11.31
CA ASP A 108 -7.26 -30.25 12.52
C ASP A 108 -7.58 -31.74 12.60
N ARG A 109 -6.62 -32.56 12.12
CA ARG A 109 -6.75 -34.02 12.06
C ARG A 109 -6.94 -34.66 13.42
N ASN A 110 -6.44 -34.05 14.50
CA ASN A 110 -6.59 -34.60 15.84
C ASN A 110 -8.03 -34.49 16.34
N VAL A 111 -8.66 -33.34 16.10
CA VAL A 111 -10.06 -33.08 16.47
C VAL A 111 -11.03 -33.87 15.59
N LEU A 112 -10.71 -34.02 14.30
CA LEU A 112 -11.62 -34.61 13.31
C LEU A 112 -11.50 -36.13 13.15
N ARG A 113 -10.44 -36.75 13.68
CA ARG A 113 -10.25 -38.22 13.62
C ARG A 113 -11.42 -39.04 14.17
N PRO A 114 -12.14 -38.64 15.24
CA PRO A 114 -13.35 -39.36 15.69
C PRO A 114 -14.49 -39.38 14.67
N TYR A 115 -14.54 -38.37 13.78
CA TYR A 115 -15.60 -38.16 12.79
C TYR A 115 -15.23 -38.78 11.43
N LEU A 116 -14.01 -38.56 10.94
CA LEU A 116 -13.54 -38.97 9.62
C LEU A 116 -12.62 -40.20 9.64
N LYS A 117 -12.43 -40.83 10.77
CA LYS A 117 -11.82 -42.15 11.09
C LYS A 117 -10.51 -42.57 10.38
N THR A 118 -10.28 -42.22 9.11
CA THR A 118 -9.10 -42.63 8.34
C THR A 118 -8.38 -41.39 7.77
N ASP A 119 -7.06 -41.54 7.55
CA ASP A 119 -6.26 -40.43 7.00
C ASP A 119 -6.66 -40.12 5.55
N GLU A 120 -7.07 -41.16 4.78
CA GLU A 120 -7.58 -40.97 3.42
C GLU A 120 -8.91 -40.17 3.39
N ALA A 121 -9.77 -40.35 4.40
CA ALA A 121 -11.02 -39.58 4.49
C ALA A 121 -10.75 -38.11 4.85
N LEU A 122 -9.74 -37.83 5.67
CA LEU A 122 -9.29 -36.48 5.98
C LEU A 122 -8.73 -35.78 4.73
N GLU A 123 -7.83 -36.43 4.00
CA GLU A 123 -7.28 -35.90 2.74
C GLU A 123 -8.36 -35.69 1.66
N GLN A 124 -9.28 -36.65 1.52
CA GLN A 124 -10.40 -36.50 0.58
C GLN A 124 -11.29 -35.31 0.94
N TRP A 125 -11.48 -35.06 2.24
CA TRP A 125 -12.27 -33.92 2.69
C TRP A 125 -11.57 -32.60 2.34
N GLU A 126 -10.27 -32.48 2.62
CA GLU A 126 -9.43 -31.32 2.27
C GLU A 126 -9.51 -31.03 0.77
N ASN A 127 -9.24 -32.03 -0.07
CA ASN A 127 -9.31 -31.91 -1.53
C ASN A 127 -10.71 -31.52 -2.05
N ASN A 128 -11.77 -32.06 -1.42
CA ASN A 128 -13.14 -31.70 -1.80
C ASN A 128 -13.48 -30.28 -1.40
N ALA A 129 -13.09 -29.83 -0.21
CA ALA A 129 -13.31 -28.46 0.26
C ALA A 129 -12.63 -27.45 -0.65
N GLU A 130 -11.38 -27.69 -1.04
CA GLU A 130 -10.64 -26.86 -1.99
C GLU A 130 -11.34 -26.78 -3.34
N ARG A 131 -11.74 -27.94 -3.89
CA ARG A 131 -12.44 -28.00 -5.19
C ARG A 131 -13.77 -27.27 -5.15
N ILE A 132 -14.54 -27.43 -4.08
CA ILE A 132 -15.82 -26.77 -3.89
C ILE A 132 -15.62 -25.25 -3.83
N PHE A 133 -14.66 -24.79 -3.03
CA PHE A 133 -14.34 -23.37 -2.96
C PHE A 133 -13.86 -22.81 -4.31
N GLN A 134 -13.02 -23.55 -5.05
CA GLN A 134 -12.55 -23.13 -6.37
C GLN A 134 -13.68 -22.99 -7.39
N ILE A 135 -14.71 -23.87 -7.36
CA ILE A 135 -15.89 -23.74 -8.21
C ILE A 135 -16.60 -22.41 -7.94
N TRP A 136 -16.81 -22.07 -6.68
CA TRP A 136 -17.40 -20.80 -6.28
C TRP A 136 -16.51 -19.61 -6.66
N ALA A 137 -15.23 -19.68 -6.33
CA ALA A 137 -14.25 -18.59 -6.50
C ALA A 137 -13.98 -18.25 -7.97
N ASN A 138 -14.02 -19.24 -8.87
CA ASN A 138 -13.81 -19.03 -10.30
C ASN A 138 -15.08 -18.55 -11.03
N SER A 139 -16.24 -18.72 -10.42
CA SER A 139 -17.49 -18.21 -10.96
C SER A 139 -17.61 -16.69 -10.74
N ARG A 140 -18.16 -15.98 -11.73
CA ARG A 140 -18.52 -14.57 -11.55
C ARG A 140 -19.77 -14.36 -10.69
N ASP A 141 -20.50 -15.43 -10.40
CA ASP A 141 -21.65 -15.38 -9.50
C ASP A 141 -21.26 -15.18 -8.03
N CYS A 142 -19.96 -15.28 -7.69
CA CYS A 142 -19.45 -14.91 -6.37
C CYS A 142 -19.55 -13.38 -6.11
N ASP A 143 -19.60 -12.58 -7.15
CA ASP A 143 -19.87 -11.14 -7.11
C ASP A 143 -21.35 -10.87 -7.39
N ILE A 144 -22.00 -10.06 -6.56
CA ILE A 144 -23.40 -9.68 -6.73
C ILE A 144 -23.65 -8.97 -8.07
N THR A 145 -22.64 -8.26 -8.58
CA THR A 145 -22.68 -7.58 -9.88
C THR A 145 -22.36 -8.50 -11.05
N ARG A 146 -21.86 -9.71 -10.79
CA ARG A 146 -21.37 -10.68 -11.79
C ARG A 146 -20.26 -10.15 -12.69
N GLY A 147 -19.55 -9.13 -12.23
CA GLY A 147 -18.45 -8.49 -12.95
C GLY A 147 -17.11 -9.20 -12.78
N GLN A 148 -16.86 -9.77 -11.59
CA GLN A 148 -15.57 -10.23 -11.15
C GLN A 148 -15.63 -11.65 -10.56
N ASN A 149 -14.52 -12.38 -10.66
CA ASN A 149 -14.28 -13.58 -9.89
C ASN A 149 -13.62 -13.24 -8.54
N PHE A 150 -13.43 -14.23 -7.67
CA PHE A 150 -12.88 -14.00 -6.33
C PHE A 150 -11.43 -13.46 -6.34
N ALA A 151 -10.59 -13.87 -7.30
CA ALA A 151 -9.23 -13.36 -7.43
C ALA A 151 -9.21 -11.86 -7.83
N GLU A 152 -10.08 -11.47 -8.76
CA GLU A 152 -10.25 -10.07 -9.16
C GLU A 152 -10.80 -9.22 -8.00
N MET A 153 -11.72 -9.78 -7.20
CA MET A 153 -12.25 -9.12 -5.99
C MET A 153 -11.16 -8.93 -4.92
N GLN A 154 -10.29 -9.91 -4.70
CA GLN A 154 -9.13 -9.77 -3.79
C GLN A 154 -8.23 -8.60 -4.22
N ALA A 155 -7.92 -8.51 -5.50
CA ALA A 155 -7.10 -7.44 -6.04
C ALA A 155 -7.77 -6.06 -5.89
N LEU A 156 -9.08 -5.99 -6.17
CA LEU A 156 -9.88 -4.77 -5.99
C LEU A 156 -9.93 -4.33 -4.52
N ILE A 157 -10.16 -5.26 -3.59
CA ILE A 157 -10.22 -4.98 -2.15
C ILE A 157 -8.88 -4.46 -1.65
N LEU A 158 -7.77 -5.12 -1.97
CA LEU A 158 -6.45 -4.64 -1.56
C LEU A 158 -6.17 -3.25 -2.16
N ARG A 159 -6.47 -3.05 -3.45
CA ARG A 159 -6.30 -1.76 -4.11
C ARG A 159 -7.13 -0.67 -3.44
N SER A 160 -8.41 -0.91 -3.19
CA SER A 160 -9.31 0.04 -2.53
C SER A 160 -8.86 0.39 -1.11
N CYS A 161 -8.36 -0.61 -0.37
CA CYS A 161 -7.79 -0.40 0.96
C CYS A 161 -6.53 0.48 0.91
N LEU A 162 -5.63 0.27 -0.07
CA LEU A 162 -4.44 1.10 -0.25
C LEU A 162 -4.79 2.52 -0.73
N GLU A 163 -5.81 2.66 -1.56
CA GLU A 163 -6.27 3.92 -2.15
C GLU A 163 -7.03 4.78 -1.15
N SER A 164 -8.03 4.21 -0.49
CA SER A 164 -9.01 4.93 0.34
C SER A 164 -8.83 4.72 1.84
N GLY A 165 -7.94 3.80 2.24
CA GLY A 165 -7.68 3.44 3.63
C GLY A 165 -8.47 2.25 4.12
N ASP A 166 -9.71 2.12 3.70
CA ASP A 166 -10.59 1.00 4.02
C ASP A 166 -11.51 0.62 2.85
N VAL A 167 -12.13 -0.54 2.97
CA VAL A 167 -13.13 -1.08 2.04
C VAL A 167 -14.04 -2.05 2.78
N PHE A 168 -15.27 -2.17 2.32
CA PHE A 168 -16.26 -3.05 2.91
C PHE A 168 -16.69 -4.12 1.92
N ALA A 169 -16.85 -5.35 2.41
CA ALA A 169 -17.45 -6.43 1.63
C ALA A 169 -18.68 -6.96 2.40
N LEU A 170 -19.85 -6.86 1.78
CA LEU A 170 -21.10 -7.34 2.34
C LEU A 170 -21.37 -8.75 1.85
N ARG A 171 -21.68 -9.64 2.78
CA ARG A 171 -22.25 -10.94 2.47
C ARG A 171 -23.70 -10.75 2.02
N LYS A 172 -24.01 -11.23 0.84
CA LYS A 172 -25.36 -11.32 0.30
C LYS A 172 -25.67 -12.77 -0.02
N TYR A 173 -26.95 -13.12 0.01
CA TYR A 173 -27.41 -14.43 -0.41
C TYR A 173 -28.35 -14.27 -1.59
N LYS A 174 -27.97 -14.82 -2.76
CA LYS A 174 -28.76 -14.76 -3.96
C LYS A 174 -28.56 -16.02 -4.79
N GLU A 175 -29.61 -16.81 -4.92
CA GLU A 175 -29.55 -18.01 -5.72
C GLU A 175 -29.68 -17.68 -7.22
N HIS A 176 -28.89 -18.39 -8.01
CA HIS A 176 -28.91 -18.30 -9.47
C HIS A 176 -29.09 -19.68 -10.09
N ALA A 177 -29.91 -19.76 -11.14
CA ALA A 177 -30.10 -21.01 -11.87
C ALA A 177 -28.77 -21.54 -12.43
N GLY A 178 -28.43 -22.78 -12.08
CA GLY A 178 -27.18 -23.42 -12.51
C GLY A 178 -25.98 -23.20 -11.59
N ASN A 179 -26.11 -22.35 -10.56
CA ASN A 179 -25.07 -22.19 -9.55
C ASN A 179 -25.48 -22.92 -8.27
N PRO A 180 -24.63 -23.79 -7.69
CA PRO A 180 -24.93 -24.48 -6.44
C PRO A 180 -24.90 -23.57 -5.21
N PHE A 181 -24.28 -22.37 -5.31
CA PHE A 181 -24.09 -21.43 -4.22
C PHE A 181 -25.01 -20.22 -4.31
N GLY A 182 -25.53 -19.80 -3.17
CA GLY A 182 -26.25 -18.54 -3.01
C GLY A 182 -25.41 -17.44 -2.37
N THR A 183 -24.30 -17.80 -1.69
CA THR A 183 -23.36 -16.81 -1.12
C THR A 183 -22.72 -16.00 -2.21
N THR A 184 -22.93 -14.67 -2.17
CA THR A 184 -22.32 -13.67 -3.04
C THR A 184 -21.77 -12.53 -2.22
N LEU A 185 -20.81 -11.79 -2.76
CA LEU A 185 -20.19 -10.64 -2.10
C LEU A 185 -20.54 -9.35 -2.85
N GLN A 186 -20.75 -8.29 -2.08
CA GLN A 186 -20.89 -6.94 -2.61
C GLN A 186 -19.77 -6.08 -2.04
N ILE A 187 -18.86 -5.59 -2.89
CA ILE A 187 -17.82 -4.66 -2.48
C ILE A 187 -18.40 -3.26 -2.44
N ILE A 188 -18.20 -2.57 -1.33
CA ILE A 188 -18.69 -1.22 -1.05
C ILE A 188 -17.50 -0.30 -0.85
N GLU A 189 -17.54 0.84 -1.54
CA GLU A 189 -16.56 1.89 -1.43
C GLU A 189 -16.59 2.57 -0.05
N ALA A 190 -15.42 3.01 0.43
CA ALA A 190 -15.24 3.61 1.75
C ALA A 190 -16.21 4.75 2.09
N ASP A 191 -16.49 5.61 1.10
CA ASP A 191 -17.30 6.82 1.32
C ASP A 191 -18.80 6.51 1.43
N ARG A 192 -19.23 5.35 0.93
CA ARG A 192 -20.62 4.89 1.08
C ARG A 192 -20.97 4.44 2.50
N VAL A 193 -19.97 4.27 3.36
CA VAL A 193 -20.18 4.07 4.80
C VAL A 193 -19.94 5.42 5.47
N SER A 194 -21.03 6.09 5.82
CA SER A 194 -21.03 7.47 6.32
C SER A 194 -22.14 7.66 7.36
N ASP A 195 -22.02 8.73 8.13
CA ASP A 195 -22.96 9.02 9.21
C ASP A 195 -24.35 9.35 8.66
N PRO A 196 -25.41 8.73 9.21
CA PRO A 196 -26.78 9.09 8.86
C PRO A 196 -27.14 10.50 9.39
N TYR A 197 -28.23 11.09 8.89
CA TYR A 197 -28.66 12.42 9.30
C TYR A 197 -29.03 12.50 10.79
N ASP A 198 -29.56 11.42 11.37
CA ASP A 198 -29.84 11.30 12.81
C ASP A 198 -28.64 10.62 13.50
N ILE A 199 -27.66 11.44 13.90
CA ILE A 199 -26.43 10.97 14.53
C ILE A 199 -26.70 10.61 15.98
N ASN A 200 -26.28 9.40 16.36
CA ASN A 200 -26.21 8.94 17.74
C ASN A 200 -24.71 8.93 18.15
N ASP A 201 -24.39 9.22 19.41
CA ASP A 201 -23.00 9.29 19.93
C ASP A 201 -22.20 8.00 19.71
N ASN A 202 -22.89 6.88 19.47
CA ASN A 202 -22.25 5.58 19.19
C ASN A 202 -21.93 5.35 17.70
N ILE A 203 -22.26 6.29 16.81
CA ILE A 203 -21.96 6.17 15.37
C ILE A 203 -20.76 7.06 15.05
N ILE A 204 -19.70 6.44 14.55
CA ILE A 204 -18.45 7.11 14.20
C ILE A 204 -18.14 6.82 12.73
N ALA A 205 -18.22 7.84 11.88
CA ALA A 205 -17.96 7.75 10.44
C ALA A 205 -18.67 6.56 9.76
N GLY A 206 -19.97 6.38 10.10
CA GLY A 206 -20.85 5.35 9.55
C GLY A 206 -20.75 3.98 10.21
N VAL A 207 -19.92 3.82 11.22
CA VAL A 207 -19.76 2.58 11.99
C VAL A 207 -20.39 2.77 13.37
N GLU A 208 -21.41 1.97 13.66
CA GLU A 208 -22.05 1.90 14.98
C GLU A 208 -21.24 0.94 15.85
N ILE A 209 -20.78 1.41 17.01
CA ILE A 209 -19.95 0.67 17.95
C ILE A 209 -20.65 0.49 19.31
N ASP A 210 -20.30 -0.57 20.03
CA ASP A 210 -20.71 -0.79 21.40
C ASP A 210 -19.79 -0.07 22.41
N GLU A 211 -20.05 -0.30 23.71
CA GLU A 211 -19.29 0.30 24.81
C GLU A 211 -17.79 -0.13 24.80
N ASP A 212 -17.47 -1.29 24.24
CA ASP A 212 -16.11 -1.83 24.12
C ASP A 212 -15.43 -1.40 22.80
N GLY A 213 -16.15 -0.69 21.92
CA GLY A 213 -15.67 -0.25 20.61
C GLY A 213 -15.74 -1.32 19.53
N ALA A 214 -16.53 -2.39 19.73
CA ALA A 214 -16.76 -3.39 18.71
C ALA A 214 -17.87 -2.95 17.75
N PRO A 215 -17.75 -3.22 16.43
CA PRO A 215 -18.76 -2.82 15.47
C PRO A 215 -20.05 -3.64 15.63
N VAL A 216 -21.16 -2.95 15.81
CA VAL A 216 -22.51 -3.53 15.91
C VAL A 216 -23.24 -3.47 14.58
N ALA A 217 -23.12 -2.36 13.86
CA ALA A 217 -23.72 -2.16 12.54
C ALA A 217 -22.96 -1.14 11.70
N TYR A 218 -23.26 -1.12 10.42
CA TYR A 218 -22.72 -0.19 9.45
C TYR A 218 -23.84 0.56 8.74
N HIS A 219 -23.72 1.88 8.64
CA HIS A 219 -24.66 2.74 7.92
C HIS A 219 -24.15 2.95 6.49
N ILE A 220 -24.85 2.35 5.53
CA ILE A 220 -24.40 2.28 4.14
C ILE A 220 -25.37 3.04 3.26
N THR A 221 -24.86 3.96 2.47
CA THR A 221 -25.65 4.72 1.49
C THR A 221 -25.90 3.91 0.21
N ASN A 222 -27.04 4.17 -0.43
CA ASN A 222 -27.40 3.55 -1.71
C ASN A 222 -26.45 3.97 -2.86
N ARG A 223 -25.82 5.15 -2.77
CA ARG A 223 -24.85 5.70 -3.73
C ARG A 223 -23.74 6.46 -2.99
N ASN A 224 -22.74 6.97 -3.71
CA ASN A 224 -21.69 7.79 -3.11
C ASN A 224 -22.31 9.12 -2.61
N PRO A 225 -22.05 9.54 -1.35
CA PRO A 225 -22.60 10.77 -0.77
C PRO A 225 -22.14 12.04 -1.48
N ASP A 226 -21.01 12.00 -2.19
CA ASP A 226 -20.45 13.14 -2.91
C ASP A 226 -20.97 13.28 -4.35
N ASP A 227 -21.80 12.33 -4.82
CA ASP A 227 -22.47 12.46 -6.10
C ASP A 227 -23.45 13.65 -6.08
N TYR A 228 -23.65 14.26 -7.25
CA TYR A 228 -24.39 15.55 -7.41
C TYR A 228 -25.83 15.53 -6.90
N ASP A 229 -26.45 14.39 -6.74
CA ASP A 229 -27.85 14.26 -6.36
C ASP A 229 -27.99 13.77 -4.91
N LYS A 230 -27.88 14.73 -3.96
CA LYS A 230 -27.97 14.45 -2.52
C LYS A 230 -29.40 14.22 -2.02
N GLU A 231 -30.42 14.63 -2.77
CA GLU A 231 -31.83 14.58 -2.32
C GLU A 231 -32.39 13.16 -2.20
N THR A 232 -31.70 12.16 -2.72
CA THR A 232 -32.13 10.76 -2.74
C THR A 232 -31.19 9.79 -2.02
N LEU A 233 -30.39 10.29 -1.07
CA LEU A 233 -29.55 9.44 -0.23
C LEU A 233 -30.39 8.67 0.78
N GLU A 234 -30.36 7.36 0.65
CA GLU A 234 -30.97 6.43 1.60
C GLU A 234 -29.90 5.69 2.37
N PHE A 235 -30.04 5.63 3.68
CA PHE A 235 -29.14 4.92 4.57
C PHE A 235 -29.75 3.58 4.96
N ALA A 236 -29.01 2.51 4.72
CA ALA A 236 -29.34 1.18 5.20
C ALA A 236 -28.45 0.85 6.40
N ARG A 237 -29.06 0.56 7.55
CA ARG A 237 -28.37 0.00 8.72
C ARG A 237 -28.18 -1.49 8.51
N VAL A 238 -26.93 -1.94 8.29
CA VAL A 238 -26.56 -3.34 8.10
C VAL A 238 -25.86 -3.84 9.36
N PRO A 239 -26.39 -4.86 10.07
CA PRO A 239 -25.74 -5.40 11.25
C PRO A 239 -24.38 -6.00 10.89
N ALA A 240 -23.41 -5.91 11.81
CA ALA A 240 -22.07 -6.46 11.61
C ALA A 240 -22.10 -7.99 11.57
N PHE A 241 -23.01 -8.60 12.34
CA PHE A 241 -23.21 -10.04 12.45
C PHE A 241 -24.69 -10.38 12.26
N ASP A 242 -24.98 -11.59 11.77
CA ASP A 242 -26.34 -12.12 11.75
C ASP A 242 -26.74 -12.74 13.12
N GLU A 243 -27.97 -13.24 13.19
CA GLU A 243 -28.52 -13.86 14.41
C GLU A 243 -27.74 -15.11 14.86
N ASP A 244 -27.07 -15.79 13.92
CA ASP A 244 -26.25 -16.97 14.15
C ASP A 244 -24.78 -16.64 14.46
N GLY A 245 -24.42 -15.34 14.51
CA GLY A 245 -23.08 -14.85 14.78
C GLY A 245 -22.13 -14.87 13.59
N TYR A 246 -22.63 -15.06 12.36
CA TYR A 246 -21.82 -14.93 11.16
C TYR A 246 -21.67 -13.46 10.74
N ARG A 247 -20.46 -13.09 10.30
CA ARG A 247 -20.20 -11.74 9.79
C ARG A 247 -21.04 -11.45 8.54
N GLN A 248 -21.82 -10.36 8.59
CA GLN A 248 -22.54 -9.82 7.45
C GLN A 248 -21.71 -8.79 6.69
N VAL A 249 -20.82 -8.08 7.40
CA VAL A 249 -19.95 -7.05 6.85
C VAL A 249 -18.51 -7.36 7.21
N LEU A 250 -17.66 -7.47 6.22
CA LEU A 250 -16.22 -7.51 6.38
C LEU A 250 -15.69 -6.09 6.18
N HIS A 251 -15.20 -5.47 7.23
CA HIS A 251 -14.56 -4.17 7.19
C HIS A 251 -13.04 -4.38 7.16
N ILE A 252 -12.43 -4.15 6.01
CA ILE A 252 -11.03 -4.44 5.73
C ILE A 252 -10.23 -3.14 5.77
N PHE A 253 -9.40 -2.97 6.80
CA PHE A 253 -8.48 -1.85 6.94
C PHE A 253 -7.33 -2.17 7.90
N ASN A 254 -6.22 -1.45 7.76
CA ASN A 254 -5.07 -1.57 8.65
C ASN A 254 -5.19 -0.57 9.80
N ARG A 255 -5.23 -1.07 11.05
CA ARG A 255 -5.26 -0.22 12.25
C ARG A 255 -3.86 0.22 12.63
N ASN A 256 -3.55 1.49 12.42
CA ASN A 256 -2.26 2.08 12.82
C ASN A 256 -2.22 2.48 14.31
N ARG A 257 -3.37 2.69 14.93
CA ARG A 257 -3.52 2.99 16.36
C ARG A 257 -4.72 2.26 16.95
N PRO A 258 -4.67 1.81 18.23
CA PRO A 258 -5.86 1.34 18.93
C PRO A 258 -6.96 2.39 18.91
N GLY A 259 -8.22 1.96 18.82
CA GLY A 259 -9.38 2.85 18.80
C GLY A 259 -9.62 3.59 17.49
N MET A 260 -8.95 3.23 16.39
CA MET A 260 -9.31 3.72 15.07
C MET A 260 -10.50 2.94 14.50
N THR A 261 -11.51 3.67 14.07
CA THR A 261 -12.74 3.14 13.47
C THR A 261 -12.63 3.03 11.96
N ARG A 262 -11.83 3.90 11.32
CA ARG A 262 -11.62 3.94 9.86
C ARG A 262 -10.14 3.84 9.50
N GLY A 263 -9.87 3.37 8.31
CA GLY A 263 -8.53 3.27 7.77
C GLY A 263 -8.05 4.55 7.09
N VAL A 264 -6.72 4.72 7.02
CA VAL A 264 -6.04 5.85 6.36
C VAL A 264 -5.39 5.37 5.07
N PRO A 265 -5.49 6.14 3.95
CA PRO A 265 -4.86 5.79 2.69
C PRO A 265 -3.36 5.50 2.84
N TYR A 266 -2.88 4.49 2.12
CA TYR A 266 -1.48 4.08 2.13
C TYR A 266 -0.52 5.19 1.69
N LEU A 267 -0.98 6.04 0.75
CA LEU A 267 -0.20 7.17 0.25
C LEU A 267 -0.20 8.38 1.20
N ALA A 268 -1.02 8.40 2.26
CA ALA A 268 -1.17 9.57 3.13
C ALA A 268 0.16 10.22 3.57
N PRO A 269 1.20 9.49 4.03
CA PRO A 269 2.45 10.10 4.48
C PRO A 269 3.30 10.69 3.35
N VAL A 270 3.01 10.36 2.09
CA VAL A 270 3.81 10.75 0.92
C VAL A 270 3.08 11.63 -0.09
N ILE A 271 1.80 11.95 0.16
CA ILE A 271 0.98 12.78 -0.74
C ILE A 271 1.69 14.08 -1.11
N GLU A 272 2.21 14.79 -0.12
CA GLU A 272 2.89 16.07 -0.33
C GLU A 272 4.19 15.89 -1.12
N SER A 273 5.02 14.90 -0.75
CA SER A 273 6.28 14.62 -1.43
C SER A 273 6.07 14.20 -2.89
N LEU A 274 5.06 13.39 -3.18
CA LEU A 274 4.70 13.02 -4.55
C LEU A 274 4.25 14.24 -5.35
N LYS A 275 3.40 15.09 -4.78
CA LYS A 275 2.93 16.30 -5.46
C LYS A 275 4.04 17.32 -5.72
N GLN A 276 4.97 17.47 -4.77
CA GLN A 276 6.14 18.33 -4.95
C GLN A 276 7.08 17.78 -6.02
N LEU A 277 7.27 16.47 -6.08
CA LEU A 277 8.09 15.82 -7.09
C LEU A 277 7.50 16.00 -8.50
N ASP A 278 6.18 15.83 -8.66
CA ASP A 278 5.48 16.08 -9.92
C ASP A 278 5.71 17.52 -10.40
N ARG A 279 5.48 18.49 -9.51
CA ARG A 279 5.67 19.91 -9.82
C ARG A 279 7.12 20.25 -10.19
N TYR A 280 8.07 19.65 -9.49
CA TYR A 280 9.49 19.86 -9.77
C TYR A 280 9.88 19.27 -11.14
N THR A 281 9.39 18.07 -11.45
CA THR A 281 9.62 17.40 -12.74
C THR A 281 9.00 18.20 -13.88
N GLU A 282 7.77 18.70 -13.72
CA GLU A 282 7.09 19.55 -14.70
C GLU A 282 7.88 20.86 -14.94
N ALA A 283 8.30 21.52 -13.85
CA ALA A 283 9.10 22.73 -13.94
C ALA A 283 10.45 22.51 -14.66
N GLU A 284 11.11 21.36 -14.42
CA GLU A 284 12.37 21.00 -15.07
C GLU A 284 12.16 20.72 -16.57
N ILE A 285 11.09 20.00 -16.93
CA ILE A 285 10.70 19.77 -18.33
C ILE A 285 10.43 21.09 -19.03
N MET A 286 9.65 21.99 -18.41
CA MET A 286 9.36 23.32 -18.96
C MET A 286 10.63 24.14 -19.13
N ALA A 287 11.54 24.11 -18.15
CA ALA A 287 12.82 24.78 -18.24
C ALA A 287 13.69 24.20 -19.37
N ALA A 288 13.69 22.88 -19.58
CA ALA A 288 14.39 22.24 -20.70
C ALA A 288 13.79 22.62 -22.05
N VAL A 289 12.45 22.70 -22.16
CA VAL A 289 11.76 23.15 -23.38
C VAL A 289 12.12 24.61 -23.68
N ILE A 290 12.05 25.50 -22.67
CA ILE A 290 12.42 26.92 -22.85
C ILE A 290 13.89 27.06 -23.24
N SER A 291 14.79 26.27 -22.64
CA SER A 291 16.23 26.28 -23.00
C SER A 291 16.49 25.82 -24.43
N SER A 292 15.65 24.92 -24.95
CA SER A 292 15.75 24.45 -26.34
C SER A 292 15.26 25.49 -27.36
N MET A 293 14.44 26.44 -26.91
CA MET A 293 14.04 27.60 -27.67
C MET A 293 15.05 28.70 -27.37
N PHE A 294 16.02 28.90 -28.28
CA PHE A 294 17.05 29.96 -28.15
C PHE A 294 16.36 31.30 -27.84
N THR A 295 16.44 31.76 -26.61
CA THR A 295 15.95 33.08 -26.23
C THR A 295 17.08 34.05 -26.44
N ILE A 296 17.03 34.78 -27.52
CA ILE A 296 17.95 35.87 -27.86
C ILE A 296 17.36 37.17 -27.38
N PHE A 297 18.03 37.82 -26.44
CA PHE A 297 17.70 39.19 -26.07
C PHE A 297 18.55 40.13 -26.92
N VAL A 298 17.89 41.00 -27.68
CA VAL A 298 18.56 42.06 -28.38
C VAL A 298 18.58 43.27 -27.43
N LYS A 299 19.76 43.60 -26.92
CA LYS A 299 20.00 44.77 -26.09
C LYS A 299 20.40 45.92 -26.97
N THR A 300 19.61 47.00 -26.94
CA THR A 300 19.93 48.25 -27.67
C THR A 300 20.53 49.22 -26.66
N GLU A 301 21.77 49.65 -26.85
CA GLU A 301 22.31 50.82 -26.16
C GLU A 301 21.68 52.06 -26.76
N SER A 302 20.57 52.55 -26.18
CA SER A 302 20.12 53.88 -26.49
C SER A 302 20.98 54.87 -25.71
N GLU A 303 21.78 55.65 -26.40
CA GLU A 303 22.32 56.87 -25.84
C GLU A 303 21.14 57.73 -25.34
N GLU A 304 21.14 57.96 -24.05
CA GLU A 304 20.44 58.92 -23.24
C GLU A 304 19.27 59.72 -23.84
N GLY A 305 18.14 59.65 -23.14
CA GLY A 305 17.15 60.65 -22.84
C GLY A 305 17.28 62.08 -23.32
N LEU A 306 17.42 62.29 -24.62
CA LEU A 306 17.00 63.52 -25.25
C LEU A 306 15.59 63.29 -25.79
N GLN A 307 14.61 63.81 -25.03
CA GLN A 307 13.30 64.04 -25.62
C GLN A 307 13.52 64.73 -26.94
N PRO A 308 12.97 64.29 -28.08
CA PRO A 308 13.05 65.02 -29.30
C PRO A 308 12.34 66.36 -29.09
N MET A 309 13.08 67.46 -29.03
CA MET A 309 12.54 68.78 -29.29
C MET A 309 11.95 68.70 -30.69
N VAL A 310 10.62 68.67 -30.77
CA VAL A 310 9.89 68.72 -32.02
C VAL A 310 10.22 70.04 -32.64
N PRO A 311 10.92 70.16 -33.82
CA PRO A 311 11.01 71.41 -34.54
C PRO A 311 9.63 71.68 -35.11
N MET A 312 9.07 72.87 -34.82
CA MET A 312 7.89 73.39 -35.51
C MET A 312 8.23 73.52 -37.00
N GLY A 313 7.74 72.59 -37.81
CA GLY A 313 7.79 72.71 -39.28
C GLY A 313 8.66 71.69 -39.99
N GLY A 314 8.04 70.68 -40.55
CA GLY A 314 8.59 69.90 -41.64
C GLY A 314 8.86 68.44 -41.34
N ASN A 315 8.11 67.57 -42.00
CA ASN A 315 8.28 66.13 -42.25
C ASN A 315 8.68 65.30 -41.07
N GLU A 316 7.73 64.55 -40.51
CA GLU A 316 7.92 63.50 -39.55
C GLU A 316 8.89 62.48 -40.09
N PRO A 317 9.95 62.13 -39.35
CA PRO A 317 10.67 60.88 -39.64
C PRO A 317 9.69 59.77 -39.27
N THR A 318 9.21 59.07 -40.26
CA THR A 318 8.48 57.81 -40.08
C THR A 318 9.39 56.81 -39.35
N VAL A 319 9.35 56.87 -38.03
CA VAL A 319 9.76 55.73 -37.22
C VAL A 319 8.67 54.66 -37.41
N THR A 320 8.88 53.79 -38.35
CA THR A 320 8.05 52.61 -38.50
C THR A 320 8.16 51.78 -37.20
N PRO A 321 7.07 51.65 -36.43
CA PRO A 321 7.08 50.72 -35.32
C PRO A 321 7.35 49.33 -35.90
N ARG A 322 8.38 48.67 -35.43
CA ARG A 322 8.61 47.27 -35.76
C ARG A 322 7.44 46.45 -35.15
N ASN A 323 6.35 46.29 -35.89
CA ASN A 323 5.41 45.22 -35.71
C ASN A 323 5.99 43.93 -36.29
N GLY A 324 7.02 43.40 -35.64
CA GLY A 324 7.58 42.13 -35.98
C GLY A 324 7.33 41.13 -34.87
N ASP A 325 6.30 40.31 -35.01
CA ASP A 325 6.22 39.04 -34.32
C ASP A 325 7.44 38.23 -34.79
N TYR A 326 8.53 38.23 -34.01
CA TYR A 326 9.65 37.36 -34.22
C TYR A 326 9.20 35.93 -33.97
N LYS A 327 8.83 35.22 -35.04
CA LYS A 327 8.63 33.77 -34.99
C LYS A 327 9.99 33.13 -34.87
N LEU A 328 10.39 32.77 -33.67
CA LEU A 328 11.56 32.00 -33.40
C LEU A 328 11.37 30.57 -33.97
N SER A 329 12.12 30.24 -34.98
CA SER A 329 12.23 28.89 -35.54
C SER A 329 13.67 28.40 -35.36
N PRO A 330 13.91 27.08 -35.24
CA PRO A 330 15.27 26.53 -35.19
C PRO A 330 16.08 26.97 -36.44
N GLY A 331 17.22 27.64 -36.21
CA GLY A 331 18.05 28.16 -37.29
C GLY A 331 17.66 29.54 -37.82
N ALA A 332 16.83 30.31 -37.17
CA ALA A 332 16.51 31.66 -37.56
C ALA A 332 17.77 32.57 -37.46
N ILE A 333 18.07 33.30 -38.52
CA ILE A 333 19.12 34.31 -38.57
C ILE A 333 18.46 35.64 -38.28
N LEU A 334 18.92 36.35 -37.23
CA LEU A 334 18.47 37.68 -36.86
C LEU A 334 19.46 38.72 -37.38
N ASP A 335 19.02 39.64 -38.21
CA ASP A 335 19.81 40.79 -38.62
C ASP A 335 19.77 41.84 -37.49
N LEU A 336 20.95 42.20 -36.98
CA LEU A 336 21.13 43.18 -35.92
C LEU A 336 21.38 44.56 -36.52
N GLN A 337 20.85 45.60 -35.89
CA GLN A 337 21.17 46.98 -36.22
C GLN A 337 22.49 47.44 -35.57
N PRO A 338 23.14 48.47 -36.06
CA PRO A 338 24.28 49.09 -35.39
C PRO A 338 23.87 49.48 -33.96
N ASN A 339 24.63 49.08 -32.95
CA ASN A 339 24.39 49.25 -31.50
C ASN A 339 23.43 48.24 -30.87
N GLU A 340 23.09 47.15 -31.52
CA GLU A 340 22.37 46.02 -30.88
C GLU A 340 23.38 44.94 -30.54
N GLU A 341 23.37 44.49 -29.30
CA GLU A 341 24.13 43.35 -28.82
C GLU A 341 23.18 42.16 -28.53
N ILE A 342 23.64 40.96 -28.86
CA ILE A 342 22.94 39.73 -28.52
C ILE A 342 23.38 39.29 -27.13
N GLU A 343 22.48 39.24 -26.22
CA GLU A 343 22.67 38.53 -24.95
C GLU A 343 21.91 37.18 -25.02
N ILE A 344 22.62 36.10 -25.07
CA ILE A 344 22.05 34.75 -25.05
C ILE A 344 21.78 34.43 -23.60
N ALA A 345 20.52 34.30 -23.24
CA ALA A 345 20.16 33.73 -21.95
C ALA A 345 20.50 32.24 -21.97
N ASP A 346 21.67 31.90 -21.42
CA ASP A 346 22.05 30.52 -21.19
C ASP A 346 21.54 30.10 -19.80
N PRO A 347 20.43 29.36 -19.69
CA PRO A 347 19.88 28.93 -18.42
C PRO A 347 20.71 27.85 -17.73
N LYS A 348 21.92 27.52 -18.21
CA LYS A 348 22.80 26.45 -17.67
C LYS A 348 22.04 25.14 -17.41
N ARG A 349 21.32 24.68 -18.39
CA ARG A 349 20.53 23.44 -18.32
C ARG A 349 21.08 22.40 -19.29
N PRO A 350 20.99 21.09 -19.02
CA PRO A 350 20.24 20.42 -17.97
C PRO A 350 20.88 20.52 -16.58
N ASN A 351 20.04 20.52 -15.55
CA ASN A 351 20.49 20.56 -14.14
C ASN A 351 21.20 19.25 -13.79
N GLN A 352 22.51 19.28 -13.62
CA GLN A 352 23.31 18.09 -13.29
C GLN A 352 22.92 17.47 -11.93
N ALA A 353 22.32 18.24 -11.04
CA ALA A 353 21.88 17.77 -9.73
C ALA A 353 20.44 17.17 -9.75
N TYR A 354 19.72 17.23 -10.89
CA TYR A 354 18.33 16.77 -10.97
C TYR A 354 18.18 15.31 -10.57
N ASP A 355 18.96 14.42 -11.17
CA ASP A 355 18.84 12.98 -10.93
C ASP A 355 19.13 12.62 -9.46
N VAL A 356 20.21 13.15 -8.89
CA VAL A 356 20.59 12.89 -7.50
C VAL A 356 19.53 13.40 -6.52
N PHE A 357 18.94 14.56 -6.78
CA PHE A 357 17.89 15.15 -5.95
C PHE A 357 16.61 14.34 -6.01
N VAL A 358 16.15 13.98 -7.21
CA VAL A 358 14.97 13.15 -7.44
C VAL A 358 15.14 11.79 -6.77
N GLN A 359 16.28 11.12 -6.93
CA GLN A 359 16.58 9.85 -6.27
C GLN A 359 16.52 9.96 -4.74
N SER A 360 16.97 11.08 -4.16
CA SER A 360 16.89 11.30 -2.71
C SER A 360 15.45 11.37 -2.21
N ILE A 361 14.56 12.07 -2.94
CA ILE A 361 13.13 12.13 -2.62
C ILE A 361 12.49 10.76 -2.79
N LEU A 362 12.79 10.05 -3.88
CA LEU A 362 12.25 8.73 -4.15
C LEU A 362 12.63 7.71 -3.07
N ARG A 363 13.86 7.79 -2.53
CA ARG A 363 14.26 6.94 -1.39
C ARG A 363 13.44 7.24 -0.14
N GLN A 364 13.14 8.52 0.17
CA GLN A 364 12.28 8.88 1.30
C GLN A 364 10.85 8.36 1.10
N ILE A 365 10.30 8.49 -0.10
CA ILE A 365 8.99 7.93 -0.46
C ILE A 365 9.01 6.41 -0.30
N GLY A 366 10.06 5.74 -0.80
CA GLY A 366 10.22 4.29 -0.67
C GLY A 366 10.23 3.81 0.77
N VAL A 367 10.95 4.51 1.65
CA VAL A 367 10.98 4.22 3.11
C VAL A 367 9.59 4.34 3.72
N ALA A 368 8.84 5.39 3.40
CA ALA A 368 7.50 5.59 3.94
C ALA A 368 6.47 4.56 3.42
N LEU A 369 6.67 4.06 2.20
CA LEU A 369 5.83 3.03 1.57
C LEU A 369 6.35 1.60 1.82
N GLU A 370 7.42 1.42 2.59
CA GLU A 370 8.06 0.11 2.83
C GLU A 370 8.48 -0.60 1.52
N LEU A 371 8.82 0.18 0.49
CA LEU A 371 9.29 -0.31 -0.80
C LEU A 371 10.74 0.11 -1.03
N PRO A 372 11.67 -0.83 -1.24
CA PRO A 372 13.02 -0.50 -1.67
C PRO A 372 13.01 0.34 -2.95
N PHE A 373 13.99 1.23 -3.08
CA PHE A 373 14.10 2.16 -4.21
C PHE A 373 14.06 1.42 -5.56
N GLU A 374 14.78 0.31 -5.69
CA GLU A 374 14.89 -0.49 -6.91
C GLU A 374 13.52 -1.03 -7.36
N ILE A 375 12.68 -1.39 -6.40
CA ILE A 375 11.33 -1.91 -6.67
C ILE A 375 10.36 -0.78 -6.96
N LEU A 376 10.47 0.35 -6.24
CA LEU A 376 9.62 1.52 -6.45
C LEU A 376 9.79 2.09 -7.86
N VAL A 377 11.05 2.25 -8.30
CA VAL A 377 11.39 2.85 -9.61
C VAL A 377 11.52 1.79 -10.71
N LYS A 378 11.53 0.50 -10.35
CA LYS A 378 11.76 -0.64 -11.26
C LYS A 378 13.11 -0.53 -12.00
N HIS A 379 14.14 -0.03 -11.31
CA HIS A 379 15.46 0.22 -11.86
C HIS A 379 16.52 -0.52 -11.04
N PHE A 380 17.12 -1.54 -11.66
CA PHE A 380 18.07 -2.45 -11.04
C PHE A 380 19.48 -2.22 -11.58
N THR A 381 20.14 -1.15 -11.14
CA THR A 381 21.55 -0.85 -11.48
C THR A 381 22.53 -1.32 -10.40
N ALA A 382 22.01 -1.75 -9.26
CA ALA A 382 22.84 -2.24 -8.16
C ALA A 382 23.48 -3.61 -8.49
N SER A 383 24.51 -3.98 -7.74
CA SER A 383 25.09 -5.32 -7.82
C SER A 383 24.04 -6.40 -7.56
N TYR A 384 24.26 -7.61 -8.09
CA TYR A 384 23.38 -8.77 -7.88
C TYR A 384 22.99 -8.95 -6.41
N SER A 385 23.98 -8.88 -5.51
CA SER A 385 23.75 -9.05 -4.06
C SER A 385 22.86 -7.95 -3.47
N ALA A 386 23.03 -6.70 -3.91
CA ALA A 386 22.20 -5.59 -3.45
C ALA A 386 20.75 -5.69 -3.97
N ALA A 387 20.58 -6.08 -5.24
CA ALA A 387 19.26 -6.32 -5.82
C ALA A 387 18.54 -7.46 -5.11
N GLN A 388 19.24 -8.55 -4.78
CA GLN A 388 18.69 -9.66 -4.02
C GLN A 388 18.29 -9.25 -2.60
N ALA A 389 19.12 -8.47 -1.92
CA ALA A 389 18.80 -7.96 -0.58
C ALA A 389 17.53 -7.08 -0.60
N ALA A 390 17.39 -6.21 -1.61
CA ALA A 390 16.19 -5.39 -1.79
C ALA A 390 14.93 -6.24 -2.03
N LEU A 391 15.02 -7.29 -2.86
CA LEU A 391 13.91 -8.22 -3.10
C LEU A 391 13.52 -8.99 -1.83
N VAL A 392 14.50 -9.43 -1.03
CA VAL A 392 14.24 -10.13 0.25
C VAL A 392 13.51 -9.22 1.22
N GLU A 393 13.93 -7.95 1.33
CA GLU A 393 13.30 -6.99 2.24
C GLU A 393 11.87 -6.66 1.81
N ALA A 394 11.64 -6.39 0.53
CA ALA A 394 10.29 -6.16 0.01
C ALA A 394 9.38 -7.39 0.22
N TRP A 395 9.93 -8.59 0.07
CA TRP A 395 9.16 -9.82 0.25
C TRP A 395 8.61 -9.98 1.66
N LYS A 396 9.33 -9.53 2.69
CA LYS A 396 8.83 -9.53 4.08
C LYS A 396 7.55 -8.69 4.20
N THR A 397 7.55 -7.50 3.62
CA THR A 397 6.38 -6.61 3.60
C THR A 397 5.22 -7.24 2.81
N PHE A 398 5.49 -7.80 1.63
CA PHE A 398 4.46 -8.44 0.81
C PHE A 398 3.87 -9.67 1.50
N SER A 399 4.70 -10.49 2.15
CA SER A 399 4.24 -11.65 2.91
C SER A 399 3.37 -11.26 4.11
N ALA A 400 3.78 -10.25 4.87
CA ALA A 400 2.98 -9.73 5.99
C ALA A 400 1.61 -9.21 5.52
N ARG A 401 1.58 -8.44 4.42
CA ARG A 401 0.32 -7.94 3.83
C ARG A 401 -0.54 -9.08 3.27
N ARG A 402 0.06 -10.13 2.74
CA ARG A 402 -0.66 -11.33 2.27
C ARG A 402 -1.36 -12.03 3.43
N VAL A 403 -0.65 -12.29 4.52
CA VAL A 403 -1.22 -12.91 5.73
C VAL A 403 -2.34 -12.05 6.29
N TRP A 404 -2.13 -10.73 6.36
CA TRP A 404 -3.17 -9.80 6.78
C TRP A 404 -4.41 -9.88 5.88
N MET A 405 -4.24 -9.86 4.55
CA MET A 405 -5.35 -9.95 3.59
C MET A 405 -6.07 -11.29 3.68
N ALA A 406 -5.32 -12.39 3.85
CA ALA A 406 -5.88 -13.72 4.05
C ALA A 406 -6.81 -13.76 5.28
N HIS A 407 -6.36 -13.23 6.42
CA HIS A 407 -7.15 -13.21 7.65
C HIS A 407 -8.33 -12.24 7.63
N GLN A 408 -8.17 -11.06 7.01
CA GLN A 408 -9.23 -10.04 7.01
C GLN A 408 -10.34 -10.31 6.00
N PHE A 409 -10.02 -10.96 4.88
CA PHE A 409 -10.96 -11.16 3.78
C PHE A 409 -11.09 -12.62 3.35
N CYS A 410 -9.98 -13.27 2.98
CA CYS A 410 -10.07 -14.56 2.29
C CYS A 410 -10.61 -15.67 3.20
N GLN A 411 -10.09 -15.77 4.42
CA GLN A 411 -10.49 -16.79 5.40
C GLN A 411 -11.96 -16.65 5.82
N PRO A 412 -12.47 -15.47 6.20
CA PRO A 412 -13.90 -15.30 6.48
C PRO A 412 -14.82 -15.70 5.31
N VAL A 413 -14.40 -15.40 4.06
CA VAL A 413 -15.17 -15.79 2.87
C VAL A 413 -15.15 -17.30 2.66
N TYR A 414 -13.98 -17.94 2.85
CA TYR A 414 -13.87 -19.41 2.82
C TYR A 414 -14.82 -20.07 3.82
N GLU A 415 -14.84 -19.57 5.05
CA GLU A 415 -15.73 -20.05 6.11
C GLU A 415 -17.21 -19.93 5.73
N MET A 416 -17.61 -18.81 5.09
CA MET A 416 -18.97 -18.61 4.60
C MET A 416 -19.36 -19.63 3.54
N VAL A 417 -18.49 -19.84 2.54
CA VAL A 417 -18.76 -20.71 1.39
C VAL A 417 -18.77 -22.18 1.81
N ILE A 418 -17.80 -22.62 2.62
CA ILE A 418 -17.74 -24.00 3.11
C ILE A 418 -18.91 -24.30 4.04
N SER A 419 -19.28 -23.35 4.92
CA SER A 419 -20.47 -23.51 5.78
C SER A 419 -21.75 -23.67 4.96
N GLU A 420 -21.91 -22.92 3.86
CA GLU A 420 -23.02 -23.10 2.92
C GLU A 420 -22.97 -24.47 2.24
N ALA A 421 -21.80 -24.91 1.77
CA ALA A 421 -21.63 -26.21 1.14
C ALA A 421 -22.02 -27.36 2.07
N ILE A 422 -21.65 -27.26 3.36
CA ILE A 422 -22.03 -28.26 4.39
C ILE A 422 -23.55 -28.20 4.66
N ALA A 423 -24.11 -27.00 4.79
CA ALA A 423 -25.56 -26.81 5.02
C ALA A 423 -26.40 -27.38 3.85
N LYS A 424 -25.94 -27.21 2.63
CA LYS A 424 -26.55 -27.77 1.40
C LYS A 424 -26.21 -29.25 1.17
N ARG A 425 -25.44 -29.90 2.04
CA ARG A 425 -24.96 -31.28 1.91
C ARG A 425 -24.20 -31.56 0.63
N ILE A 426 -23.46 -30.57 0.13
CA ILE A 426 -22.52 -30.74 -0.98
C ILE A 426 -21.27 -31.47 -0.51
N ILE A 427 -20.86 -31.23 0.75
CA ILE A 427 -19.80 -31.93 1.46
C ILE A 427 -20.30 -32.33 2.84
N ASP A 428 -19.97 -33.55 3.27
CA ASP A 428 -20.31 -34.04 4.61
C ASP A 428 -19.28 -33.58 5.64
N ALA A 429 -19.77 -33.04 6.77
CA ALA A 429 -18.94 -32.64 7.91
C ALA A 429 -19.68 -32.96 9.23
N PRO A 430 -19.60 -34.20 9.70
CA PRO A 430 -20.26 -34.61 10.92
C PRO A 430 -19.78 -33.80 12.11
N GLY A 431 -20.73 -33.27 12.93
CA GLY A 431 -20.42 -32.47 14.11
C GLY A 431 -20.26 -30.96 13.86
N PHE A 432 -20.21 -30.51 12.60
CA PHE A 432 -19.91 -29.13 12.24
C PHE A 432 -20.82 -28.07 12.89
N PHE A 433 -22.13 -28.29 12.91
CA PHE A 433 -23.10 -27.34 13.47
C PHE A 433 -23.37 -27.56 14.97
N SER A 434 -22.90 -28.67 15.54
CA SER A 434 -23.17 -29.03 16.94
C SER A 434 -22.05 -28.62 17.90
N ASP A 435 -20.81 -28.52 17.41
CA ASP A 435 -19.63 -28.20 18.23
C ASP A 435 -18.78 -27.12 17.57
N PRO A 436 -18.59 -25.96 18.21
CA PRO A 436 -17.76 -24.89 17.68
C PRO A 436 -16.28 -25.28 17.45
N PHE A 437 -15.72 -26.19 18.26
CA PHE A 437 -14.36 -26.68 18.07
C PHE A 437 -14.24 -27.56 16.83
N VAL A 438 -15.20 -28.43 16.60
CA VAL A 438 -15.29 -29.26 15.40
C VAL A 438 -15.47 -28.39 14.15
N ARG A 439 -16.32 -27.37 14.25
CA ARG A 439 -16.47 -26.38 13.18
C ARG A 439 -15.15 -25.70 12.85
N ALA A 440 -14.44 -25.17 13.85
CA ALA A 440 -13.14 -24.53 13.64
C ALA A 440 -12.10 -25.48 13.03
N ALA A 441 -12.13 -26.77 13.45
CA ALA A 441 -11.23 -27.78 12.93
C ALA A 441 -11.44 -28.07 11.43
N TYR A 442 -12.67 -28.03 10.92
CA TYR A 442 -12.96 -28.16 9.48
C TYR A 442 -12.58 -26.94 8.65
N LEU A 443 -12.57 -25.73 9.25
CA LEU A 443 -12.42 -24.47 8.53
C LEU A 443 -10.97 -23.99 8.45
N GLY A 444 -10.00 -24.74 8.96
CA GLY A 444 -8.59 -24.41 8.84
C GLY A 444 -8.14 -24.37 7.38
N ALA A 445 -7.46 -23.32 6.97
CA ALA A 445 -6.87 -23.21 5.64
C ALA A 445 -5.66 -22.27 5.65
N GLU A 446 -4.65 -22.62 4.86
CA GLU A 446 -3.53 -21.76 4.52
C GLU A 446 -3.76 -21.10 3.16
N TRP A 447 -3.21 -19.87 2.98
CA TRP A 447 -3.46 -19.09 1.77
C TRP A 447 -2.19 -18.93 0.96
N ILE A 448 -2.11 -19.64 -0.16
CA ILE A 448 -0.98 -19.59 -1.08
C ILE A 448 -1.18 -18.42 -2.05
N GLY A 449 -0.16 -17.56 -2.14
CA GLY A 449 -0.12 -16.44 -3.06
C GLY A 449 0.96 -16.59 -4.14
N PRO A 450 1.27 -15.48 -4.86
CA PRO A 450 2.31 -15.50 -5.87
C PRO A 450 3.65 -15.92 -5.26
N PRO A 451 4.46 -16.69 -6.00
CA PRO A 451 5.77 -17.11 -5.54
C PRO A 451 6.73 -15.93 -5.43
N ARG A 452 7.77 -16.10 -4.64
CA ARG A 452 8.87 -15.14 -4.57
C ARG A 452 9.61 -15.09 -5.91
N GLY A 453 9.87 -13.87 -6.40
CA GLY A 453 10.73 -13.70 -7.57
C GLY A 453 12.13 -14.26 -7.34
N GLN A 454 12.64 -15.04 -8.29
CA GLN A 454 13.95 -15.66 -8.25
C GLN A 454 14.85 -15.02 -9.28
N ILE A 455 16.07 -14.62 -8.87
CA ILE A 455 17.08 -14.07 -9.79
C ILE A 455 17.92 -15.22 -10.38
N ASP A 456 18.30 -16.21 -9.56
CA ASP A 456 19.05 -17.41 -9.96
C ASP A 456 18.23 -18.66 -9.59
N GLN A 457 17.47 -19.15 -10.55
CA GLN A 457 16.58 -20.29 -10.35
C GLN A 457 17.34 -21.58 -9.99
N LEU A 458 18.55 -21.76 -10.55
CA LEU A 458 19.30 -22.98 -10.30
C LEU A 458 19.80 -23.07 -8.85
N LYS A 459 20.37 -21.99 -8.33
CA LYS A 459 20.83 -21.91 -6.95
C LYS A 459 19.68 -22.02 -5.96
N GLU A 460 18.56 -21.39 -6.23
CA GLU A 460 17.36 -21.45 -5.37
C GLU A 460 16.79 -22.87 -5.33
N ILE A 461 16.69 -23.57 -6.48
CA ILE A 461 16.19 -24.94 -6.53
C ILE A 461 17.15 -25.90 -5.81
N ARG A 462 18.48 -25.74 -5.96
CA ARG A 462 19.45 -26.55 -5.21
C ARG A 462 19.34 -26.30 -3.70
N ALA A 463 19.22 -25.03 -3.27
CA ALA A 463 19.02 -24.68 -1.87
C ALA A 463 17.73 -25.27 -1.30
N ALA A 464 16.64 -25.27 -2.08
CA ALA A 464 15.37 -25.90 -1.71
C ALA A 464 15.52 -27.42 -1.53
N ALA A 465 16.19 -28.09 -2.47
CA ALA A 465 16.45 -29.52 -2.36
C ALA A 465 17.24 -29.87 -1.08
N TYR A 466 18.28 -29.09 -0.77
CA TYR A 466 19.04 -29.29 0.48
C TYR A 466 18.21 -29.03 1.74
N ARG A 467 17.31 -28.04 1.75
CA ARG A 467 16.43 -27.79 2.91
C ARG A 467 15.46 -28.95 3.15
N VAL A 468 14.91 -29.52 2.08
CA VAL A 468 14.02 -30.67 2.17
C VAL A 468 14.80 -31.91 2.63
N ASP A 469 15.98 -32.18 2.06
CA ASP A 469 16.83 -33.31 2.42
C ASP A 469 17.29 -33.28 3.88
N LEU A 470 17.54 -32.06 4.42
CA LEU A 470 17.89 -31.83 5.82
C LEU A 470 16.69 -31.84 6.78
N GLY A 471 15.46 -31.92 6.25
CA GLY A 471 14.24 -31.89 7.05
C GLY A 471 13.92 -30.50 7.65
N VAL A 472 14.49 -29.40 7.11
CA VAL A 472 14.27 -28.04 7.55
C VAL A 472 13.01 -27.44 6.92
N SER A 473 12.61 -27.96 5.74
CA SER A 473 11.42 -27.56 4.99
C SER A 473 10.74 -28.76 4.36
N THR A 474 9.54 -28.60 3.86
CA THR A 474 8.77 -29.63 3.17
C THR A 474 8.69 -29.36 1.66
N LEU A 475 8.40 -30.40 0.86
CA LEU A 475 8.15 -30.24 -0.59
C LEU A 475 6.96 -29.31 -0.84
N GLU A 476 5.99 -29.30 0.05
CA GLU A 476 4.81 -28.46 -0.01
C GLU A 476 5.18 -26.98 0.16
N GLU A 477 5.90 -26.63 1.23
CA GLU A 477 6.39 -25.28 1.49
C GLU A 477 7.29 -24.75 0.36
N GLU A 478 8.26 -25.55 -0.09
CA GLU A 478 9.17 -25.15 -1.18
C GLU A 478 8.41 -24.98 -2.51
N THR A 479 7.41 -25.84 -2.79
CA THR A 479 6.58 -25.72 -3.98
C THR A 479 5.74 -24.43 -3.94
N ALA A 480 5.14 -24.12 -2.81
CA ALA A 480 4.36 -22.90 -2.62
C ALA A 480 5.23 -21.64 -2.79
N GLN A 481 6.47 -21.64 -2.25
CA GLN A 481 7.38 -20.50 -2.30
C GLN A 481 8.05 -20.30 -3.68
N ILE A 482 8.43 -21.39 -4.37
CA ILE A 482 9.22 -21.33 -5.61
C ILE A 482 8.34 -21.17 -6.84
N THR A 483 7.25 -21.92 -6.94
CA THR A 483 6.44 -21.97 -8.15
C THR A 483 4.97 -21.59 -7.92
N GLY A 484 4.55 -21.48 -6.66
CA GLY A 484 3.15 -21.32 -6.28
C GLY A 484 2.31 -22.58 -6.53
N GLY A 485 1.17 -22.68 -5.84
CA GLY A 485 0.24 -23.79 -5.97
C GLY A 485 0.56 -25.00 -5.07
N SER A 486 -0.34 -25.99 -5.07
CA SER A 486 -0.26 -27.18 -4.24
C SER A 486 0.77 -28.19 -4.79
N TRP A 487 1.61 -28.73 -3.91
CA TRP A 487 2.52 -29.82 -4.21
C TRP A 487 1.76 -31.10 -4.61
N GLU A 488 0.68 -31.42 -3.94
CA GLU A 488 -0.13 -32.60 -4.20
C GLU A 488 -0.67 -32.64 -5.64
N THR A 489 -1.25 -31.53 -6.09
CA THR A 489 -1.74 -31.40 -7.47
C THR A 489 -0.61 -31.61 -8.47
N LYS A 490 0.57 -31.04 -8.21
CA LYS A 490 1.74 -31.21 -9.08
C LYS A 490 2.28 -32.63 -9.05
N HIS A 491 2.25 -33.28 -7.88
CA HIS A 491 2.71 -34.67 -7.72
C HIS A 491 1.83 -35.64 -8.51
N ILE A 492 0.51 -35.51 -8.42
CA ILE A 492 -0.45 -36.31 -9.20
C ILE A 492 -0.19 -36.12 -10.70
N GLN A 493 -0.04 -34.89 -11.16
CA GLN A 493 0.25 -34.60 -12.56
C GLN A 493 1.60 -35.18 -12.99
N ARG A 494 2.64 -35.04 -12.17
CA ARG A 494 3.98 -35.60 -12.42
C ARG A 494 3.97 -37.14 -12.47
N ALA A 495 3.22 -37.77 -11.59
CA ALA A 495 3.06 -39.25 -11.61
C ALA A 495 2.38 -39.69 -12.93
N LYS A 496 1.34 -39.00 -13.40
CA LYS A 496 0.70 -39.24 -14.68
C LYS A 496 1.65 -39.07 -15.85
N GLU A 497 2.41 -37.97 -15.86
CA GLU A 497 3.42 -37.72 -16.90
C GLU A 497 4.52 -38.75 -16.91
N GLN A 498 5.04 -39.18 -15.74
CA GLN A 498 6.05 -40.20 -15.63
C GLN A 498 5.55 -41.56 -16.17
N LYS A 499 4.30 -41.91 -15.85
CA LYS A 499 3.65 -43.10 -16.40
C LYS A 499 3.58 -43.06 -17.93
N LEU A 500 3.10 -41.97 -18.50
CA LEU A 500 3.03 -41.78 -19.96
C LEU A 500 4.40 -41.80 -20.62
N ARG A 501 5.43 -41.22 -19.98
CA ARG A 501 6.81 -41.25 -20.47
C ARG A 501 7.37 -42.66 -20.47
N THR A 502 7.11 -43.45 -19.42
CA THR A 502 7.51 -44.82 -19.32
C THR A 502 6.84 -45.70 -20.39
N GLU A 503 5.52 -45.52 -20.58
CA GLU A 503 4.74 -46.22 -21.59
C GLU A 503 5.20 -45.89 -23.03
N ALA A 504 5.62 -44.63 -23.27
CA ALA A 504 6.11 -44.17 -24.55
C ALA A 504 7.60 -44.47 -24.81
N GLY A 505 8.30 -45.10 -23.87
CA GLY A 505 9.75 -45.34 -23.98
C GLY A 505 10.62 -44.10 -23.89
N LEU A 506 10.08 -42.97 -23.39
CA LEU A 506 10.75 -41.67 -23.24
C LEU A 506 11.41 -41.49 -21.86
N THR A 507 11.87 -42.57 -21.25
CA THR A 507 12.61 -42.47 -19.97
C THR A 507 13.99 -41.91 -20.23
N ALA A 508 14.13 -40.58 -20.06
CA ALA A 508 15.45 -39.98 -19.98
C ALA A 508 16.12 -40.47 -18.70
N THR A 509 17.18 -41.25 -18.82
CA THR A 509 18.14 -41.47 -17.74
C THR A 509 18.74 -40.11 -17.42
N ILE A 510 18.30 -39.49 -16.31
CA ILE A 510 19.07 -38.39 -15.74
C ILE A 510 20.33 -39.03 -15.20
N ASN A 511 21.41 -39.00 -15.97
CA ASN A 511 22.73 -39.34 -15.46
C ASN A 511 23.05 -38.31 -14.37
N ASN A 512 22.93 -38.72 -13.11
CA ASN A 512 23.48 -38.01 -11.95
C ASN A 512 25.03 -38.10 -11.93
N ASN A 513 25.68 -37.86 -13.04
CA ASN A 513 27.10 -37.55 -13.06
C ASN A 513 27.24 -36.06 -12.89
N SER A 514 27.02 -35.55 -11.68
CA SER A 514 27.61 -34.29 -11.23
C SER A 514 29.09 -34.55 -11.01
N GLU A 515 29.90 -34.46 -12.08
CA GLU A 515 31.31 -34.19 -11.91
C GLU A 515 31.41 -32.82 -11.22
N ASP A 516 32.08 -32.87 -10.07
CA ASP A 516 32.60 -31.70 -9.37
C ASP A 516 33.41 -30.83 -10.36
N GLU A 517 32.79 -29.79 -10.93
CA GLU A 517 33.57 -28.69 -11.47
C GLU A 517 34.17 -27.96 -10.27
N LYS A 518 35.44 -28.18 -10.09
CA LYS A 518 36.33 -27.44 -9.22
C LYS A 518 36.16 -25.95 -9.53
N ASP A 519 35.80 -25.21 -8.50
CA ASP A 519 35.98 -23.76 -8.45
C ASP A 519 37.45 -23.45 -8.74
N GLU A 520 37.72 -22.93 -9.93
CA GLU A 520 38.94 -22.20 -10.24
C GLU A 520 38.61 -20.70 -10.10
N GLU A 521 39.27 -20.09 -9.11
CA GLU A 521 39.63 -18.70 -8.79
C GLU A 521 38.75 -17.54 -9.26
#